data_2817aa0fd5f6db70231ca89c9b4b3107
#
_entry.id   2817aa0fd5f6db70231ca89c9b4b3107
#
_cell.length_a   1.000
_cell.length_b   1.000
_cell.length_c   1.000
_cell.angle_alpha   90.00
_cell.angle_beta   90.00
_cell.angle_gamma   90.00
#
_symmetry.space_group_name_H-M   'P 1'
#
loop_
_entity.id
_entity.type
_entity.pdbx_description
1 polymer ?
#
loop_
_entity_poly.entity_id
_entity_poly.type
_entity_poly.pdbx_seq_one_letter_code
_entity_poly.pdbx_strand_id
1 'polypeptide(L)'
;MPDAVEQVPGDPWVCPDGHGRLRLESGEWTCAQCGRLGVEQGGIARFVEQAHLESFGTQWNRFDVVRDDEDRRVLEVKTGVTLDELSGLRVLDAGCGGGRYSRLAALAGARVVGADHSSAVEKAFEVCGDLPGAEFLQADLKRLPLEPGSFDLVFSIGVMHHDRETRAVFDAVAKMVCPGGRMAVWLYRRNTWWQEWLNDRMRRRALAMTPERLERWCRRLSWWGGVPVLNKLLNKLINFSNHPDAELRMCDTYDWYAPTYQHHHTVAELREWFESAGFGELRELPPEKTGGLYRWAWRSNLIPGSGVNVVGTRLPE
;
A
#
# COMPACT_ATOMS: atom_id res chain seq x y z
N MET A 1 -19.16 32.88 14.33
CA MET A 1 -17.79 32.65 13.85
C MET A 1 -17.58 31.14 13.97
N PRO A 2 -17.35 30.41 12.90
CA PRO A 2 -16.96 29.01 13.02
C PRO A 2 -15.53 28.99 13.56
N ASP A 3 -15.33 28.22 14.61
CA ASP A 3 -14.08 28.05 15.34
C ASP A 3 -12.98 27.60 14.38
N ALA A 4 -11.88 28.36 14.35
CA ALA A 4 -10.64 27.88 13.76
C ALA A 4 -10.27 26.63 14.57
N VAL A 5 -10.20 25.49 13.91
CA VAL A 5 -9.71 24.26 14.52
C VAL A 5 -8.28 24.56 14.98
N GLU A 6 -8.10 24.62 16.30
CA GLU A 6 -6.81 24.86 16.93
C GLU A 6 -5.88 23.72 16.51
N GLN A 7 -4.87 24.01 15.67
CA GLN A 7 -3.91 23.03 15.20
C GLN A 7 -3.18 22.44 16.41
N VAL A 8 -3.36 21.14 16.64
CA VAL A 8 -2.71 20.42 17.73
C VAL A 8 -1.19 20.45 17.50
N PRO A 9 -0.38 20.79 18.51
CA PRO A 9 1.08 20.71 18.38
C PRO A 9 1.50 19.30 18.01
N GLY A 10 2.15 19.15 16.84
CA GLY A 10 2.54 17.84 16.27
C GLY A 10 1.77 17.44 15.01
N ASP A 11 0.90 18.29 14.50
CA ASP A 11 0.19 18.10 13.24
C ASP A 11 1.18 18.04 12.05
N PRO A 12 1.18 16.95 11.24
CA PRO A 12 2.19 16.72 10.22
C PRO A 12 1.94 17.48 8.90
N TRP A 13 0.92 18.34 8.82
CA TRP A 13 0.48 18.93 7.55
C TRP A 13 1.39 20.05 7.06
N VAL A 14 2.09 19.82 5.96
CA VAL A 14 2.99 20.79 5.34
C VAL A 14 2.77 20.88 3.83
N CYS A 15 3.14 22.00 3.25
CA CYS A 15 3.12 22.16 1.80
C CYS A 15 4.13 21.18 1.15
N PRO A 16 3.68 20.35 0.19
CA PRO A 16 4.56 19.37 -0.46
C PRO A 16 5.68 20.04 -1.29
N ASP A 17 5.57 21.34 -1.58
CA ASP A 17 6.60 22.14 -2.26
C ASP A 17 7.57 22.83 -1.26
N GLY A 18 7.49 22.52 0.02
CA GLY A 18 8.42 23.02 1.04
C GLY A 18 8.15 24.43 1.54
N HIS A 19 6.95 24.98 1.30
CA HIS A 19 6.59 26.36 1.68
C HIS A 19 6.04 26.49 3.11
N GLY A 20 6.32 25.52 3.98
CA GLY A 20 5.92 25.54 5.38
C GLY A 20 4.56 24.88 5.64
N ARG A 21 3.99 25.16 6.81
CA ARG A 21 2.75 24.50 7.28
C ARG A 21 1.53 24.88 6.46
N LEU A 22 0.64 23.92 6.26
CA LEU A 22 -0.68 24.14 5.71
C LEU A 22 -1.64 24.69 6.79
N ARG A 23 -2.67 25.40 6.34
CA ARG A 23 -3.76 25.86 7.18
C ARG A 23 -5.07 25.29 6.68
N LEU A 24 -5.90 24.83 7.59
CA LEU A 24 -7.27 24.44 7.30
C LEU A 24 -8.20 25.60 7.66
N GLU A 25 -8.77 26.27 6.66
CA GLU A 25 -9.67 27.40 6.83
C GLU A 25 -10.93 27.16 6.00
N SER A 26 -12.09 27.19 6.64
CA SER A 26 -13.41 26.96 5.99
C SER A 26 -13.48 25.67 5.15
N GLY A 27 -12.80 24.60 5.57
CA GLY A 27 -12.77 23.33 4.87
C GLY A 27 -11.79 23.27 3.68
N GLU A 28 -10.93 24.27 3.53
CA GLU A 28 -9.90 24.31 2.49
C GLU A 28 -8.50 24.25 3.11
N TRP A 29 -7.66 23.35 2.59
CA TRP A 29 -6.24 23.29 2.91
C TRP A 29 -5.47 24.28 2.05
N THR A 30 -4.82 25.25 2.69
CA THR A 30 -4.13 26.34 2.02
C THR A 30 -2.66 26.45 2.41
N CYS A 31 -1.84 26.82 1.43
CA CYS A 31 -0.44 27.22 1.59
C CYS A 31 -0.32 28.72 1.38
N ALA A 32 0.46 29.41 2.20
CA ALA A 32 0.65 30.85 2.08
C ALA A 32 1.25 31.30 0.72
N GLN A 33 1.98 30.41 0.04
CA GLN A 33 2.60 30.72 -1.26
C GLN A 33 1.86 30.09 -2.44
N CYS A 34 1.38 28.84 -2.31
CA CYS A 34 0.72 28.11 -3.39
C CYS A 34 -0.79 28.41 -3.50
N GLY A 35 -1.39 29.01 -2.48
CA GLY A 35 -2.83 29.12 -2.37
C GLY A 35 -3.50 27.82 -1.94
N ARG A 36 -4.71 27.56 -2.44
CA ARG A 36 -5.47 26.33 -2.15
C ARG A 36 -4.78 25.11 -2.75
N LEU A 37 -4.58 24.08 -1.90
CA LEU A 37 -3.97 22.80 -2.29
C LEU A 37 -4.94 21.62 -2.15
N GLY A 38 -5.95 21.71 -1.31
CA GLY A 38 -6.88 20.63 -1.07
C GLY A 38 -8.14 21.06 -0.34
N VAL A 39 -9.00 20.11 -0.04
CA VAL A 39 -10.25 20.32 0.72
C VAL A 39 -10.39 19.25 1.79
N GLU A 40 -11.03 19.63 2.89
CA GLU A 40 -11.53 18.70 3.90
C GLU A 40 -12.96 18.32 3.53
N GLN A 41 -13.22 17.07 3.25
CA GLN A 41 -14.55 16.61 2.89
C GLN A 41 -14.84 15.25 3.51
N GLY A 42 -15.90 15.19 4.34
CA GLY A 42 -16.32 13.95 4.98
C GLY A 42 -15.29 13.38 5.97
N GLY A 43 -14.49 14.25 6.63
CA GLY A 43 -13.43 13.83 7.55
C GLY A 43 -12.15 13.33 6.87
N ILE A 44 -12.03 13.53 5.55
CA ILE A 44 -10.87 13.13 4.76
C ILE A 44 -10.24 14.38 4.12
N ALA A 45 -8.93 14.56 4.33
CA ALA A 45 -8.16 15.60 3.65
C ALA A 45 -7.84 15.18 2.21
N ARG A 46 -8.33 15.93 1.21
CA ARG A 46 -8.22 15.59 -0.21
C ARG A 46 -7.33 16.58 -0.95
N PHE A 47 -6.22 16.07 -1.50
CA PHE A 47 -5.21 16.83 -2.24
C PHE A 47 -5.10 16.40 -3.72
N VAL A 48 -6.06 15.63 -4.22
CA VAL A 48 -6.17 15.21 -5.61
C VAL A 48 -7.52 15.59 -6.18
N GLU A 49 -7.57 15.92 -7.47
CA GLU A 49 -8.83 16.10 -8.18
C GLU A 49 -9.50 14.75 -8.39
N GLN A 50 -10.78 14.64 -8.05
CA GLN A 50 -11.55 13.37 -8.04
C GLN A 50 -11.62 12.64 -9.39
N ALA A 51 -11.26 13.30 -10.51
CA ALA A 51 -11.56 12.84 -11.85
C ALA A 51 -10.72 11.66 -12.40
N HIS A 52 -9.63 11.22 -11.73
CA HIS A 52 -8.66 10.34 -12.41
C HIS A 52 -8.56 8.89 -11.91
N LEU A 53 -9.29 8.45 -10.87
CA LEU A 53 -8.99 7.18 -10.18
C LEU A 53 -10.18 6.31 -9.77
N GLU A 54 -11.24 6.36 -10.54
CA GLU A 54 -12.44 5.55 -10.28
C GLU A 54 -12.20 4.02 -10.27
N SER A 55 -11.15 3.51 -10.94
CA SER A 55 -10.96 2.07 -11.10
C SER A 55 -10.53 1.35 -9.81
N PHE A 56 -9.63 1.92 -9.01
CA PHE A 56 -9.21 1.32 -7.73
C PHE A 56 -10.25 1.51 -6.64
N GLY A 57 -10.82 2.73 -6.53
CA GLY A 57 -11.82 3.03 -5.53
C GLY A 57 -13.07 2.15 -5.64
N THR A 58 -13.56 1.93 -6.85
CA THR A 58 -14.72 1.08 -7.10
C THR A 58 -14.51 -0.37 -6.65
N GLN A 59 -13.29 -0.89 -6.76
CA GLN A 59 -12.95 -2.25 -6.37
C GLN A 59 -12.96 -2.43 -4.84
N TRP A 60 -12.25 -1.57 -4.10
CA TRP A 60 -12.15 -1.67 -2.65
C TRP A 60 -13.45 -1.34 -1.92
N ASN A 61 -14.27 -0.44 -2.47
CA ASN A 61 -15.59 -0.13 -1.93
C ASN A 61 -16.61 -1.27 -2.12
N ARG A 62 -16.32 -2.22 -3.01
CA ARG A 62 -17.27 -3.30 -3.37
C ARG A 62 -17.07 -4.58 -2.56
N PHE A 63 -15.85 -4.84 -2.05
CA PHE A 63 -15.53 -6.09 -1.35
C PHE A 63 -15.31 -5.82 0.14
N ASP A 64 -15.91 -6.65 0.99
CA ASP A 64 -15.56 -6.69 2.41
C ASP A 64 -14.28 -7.51 2.57
N VAL A 65 -13.15 -6.80 2.73
CA VAL A 65 -11.81 -7.39 2.74
C VAL A 65 -11.18 -7.47 4.13
N VAL A 66 -11.87 -7.01 5.18
CA VAL A 66 -11.34 -7.03 6.55
C VAL A 66 -11.42 -8.45 7.12
N ARG A 67 -10.26 -9.00 7.52
CA ARG A 67 -10.09 -10.32 8.13
C ARG A 67 -9.05 -10.21 9.24
N ASP A 68 -9.46 -9.79 10.43
CA ASP A 68 -8.57 -9.38 11.53
C ASP A 68 -7.38 -10.33 11.78
N ASP A 69 -7.60 -11.64 11.90
CA ASP A 69 -6.52 -12.59 12.17
C ASP A 69 -5.56 -12.78 10.99
N GLU A 70 -6.06 -12.72 9.77
CA GLU A 70 -5.26 -12.83 8.56
C GLU A 70 -4.50 -11.54 8.31
N ASP A 71 -5.17 -10.40 8.41
CA ASP A 71 -4.61 -9.08 8.22
C ASP A 71 -3.51 -8.79 9.23
N ARG A 72 -3.72 -9.18 10.51
CA ARG A 72 -2.69 -9.12 11.56
C ARG A 72 -1.45 -9.89 11.15
N ARG A 73 -1.61 -11.16 10.79
CA ARG A 73 -0.49 -12.00 10.38
C ARG A 73 0.24 -11.43 9.16
N VAL A 74 -0.51 -10.93 8.17
CA VAL A 74 0.07 -10.32 6.97
C VAL A 74 0.84 -9.06 7.31
N LEU A 75 0.27 -8.17 8.12
CA LEU A 75 0.94 -6.94 8.58
C LEU A 75 2.25 -7.28 9.30
N GLU A 76 2.21 -8.14 10.32
CA GLU A 76 3.39 -8.53 11.09
C GLU A 76 4.49 -9.17 10.23
N VAL A 77 4.11 -10.06 9.31
CA VAL A 77 5.07 -10.70 8.40
C VAL A 77 5.66 -9.72 7.40
N LYS A 78 4.87 -8.78 6.88
CA LYS A 78 5.32 -7.85 5.85
C LYS A 78 6.05 -6.63 6.40
N THR A 79 5.79 -6.23 7.64
CA THR A 79 6.49 -5.12 8.29
C THR A 79 7.64 -5.58 9.19
N GLY A 80 7.60 -6.84 9.63
CA GLY A 80 8.53 -7.35 10.64
C GLY A 80 8.33 -6.71 12.02
N VAL A 81 7.14 -6.14 12.28
CA VAL A 81 6.73 -5.45 13.51
C VAL A 81 5.50 -6.16 14.04
N THR A 82 5.47 -6.49 15.32
CA THR A 82 4.28 -7.04 15.98
C THR A 82 3.30 -5.91 16.34
N LEU A 83 2.01 -6.24 16.49
CA LEU A 83 1.03 -5.23 16.89
C LEU A 83 1.38 -4.57 18.24
N ASP A 84 1.95 -5.33 19.19
CA ASP A 84 2.33 -4.82 20.50
C ASP A 84 3.43 -3.74 20.43
N GLU A 85 4.27 -3.77 19.38
CA GLU A 85 5.30 -2.76 19.13
C GLU A 85 4.77 -1.44 18.54
N LEU A 86 3.51 -1.41 18.08
CA LEU A 86 2.93 -0.25 17.40
C LEU A 86 2.43 0.82 18.37
N SER A 87 2.19 0.47 19.62
CA SER A 87 1.60 1.40 20.61
C SER A 87 2.43 2.68 20.77
N GLY A 88 1.78 3.81 20.58
CA GLY A 88 2.38 5.15 20.68
C GLY A 88 3.20 5.58 19.45
N LEU A 89 3.46 4.70 18.50
CA LEU A 89 4.19 5.06 17.27
C LEU A 89 3.35 5.94 16.34
N ARG A 90 4.04 6.81 15.60
CA ARG A 90 3.49 7.49 14.43
C ARG A 90 3.71 6.62 13.20
N VAL A 91 2.63 6.19 12.58
CA VAL A 91 2.65 5.21 11.49
C VAL A 91 2.06 5.82 10.22
N LEU A 92 2.75 5.69 9.09
CA LEU A 92 2.21 6.00 7.77
C LEU A 92 1.92 4.69 7.02
N ASP A 93 0.65 4.50 6.67
CA ASP A 93 0.19 3.46 5.74
C ASP A 93 0.14 4.07 4.33
N ALA A 94 1.22 3.90 3.56
CA ALA A 94 1.37 4.49 2.23
C ALA A 94 0.73 3.61 1.16
N GLY A 95 -0.51 3.95 0.79
CA GLY A 95 -1.42 3.18 -0.03
C GLY A 95 -2.36 2.33 0.82
N CYS A 96 -3.09 2.98 1.72
CA CYS A 96 -3.90 2.30 2.73
C CYS A 96 -5.10 1.51 2.15
N GLY A 97 -5.50 1.79 0.91
CA GLY A 97 -6.67 1.17 0.29
C GLY A 97 -7.90 1.26 1.19
N GLY A 98 -8.56 0.15 1.47
CA GLY A 98 -9.72 0.06 2.37
C GLY A 98 -9.39 0.06 3.86
N GLY A 99 -8.17 0.39 4.29
CA GLY A 99 -7.81 0.68 5.68
C GLY A 99 -7.60 -0.53 6.60
N ARG A 100 -7.54 -1.76 6.08
CA ARG A 100 -7.43 -2.98 6.90
C ARG A 100 -6.21 -3.00 7.81
N TYR A 101 -5.06 -2.53 7.34
CA TYR A 101 -3.82 -2.46 8.13
C TYR A 101 -3.77 -1.21 9.01
N SER A 102 -4.26 -0.08 8.51
CA SER A 102 -4.44 1.15 9.29
C SER A 102 -5.31 0.90 10.52
N ARG A 103 -6.42 0.15 10.35
CA ARG A 103 -7.31 -0.24 11.45
C ARG A 103 -6.58 -1.04 12.53
N LEU A 104 -5.81 -2.06 12.16
CA LEU A 104 -5.06 -2.87 13.11
C LEU A 104 -4.01 -2.05 13.86
N ALA A 105 -3.31 -1.16 13.17
CA ALA A 105 -2.33 -0.28 13.78
C ALA A 105 -2.99 0.70 14.77
N ALA A 106 -4.12 1.29 14.41
CA ALA A 106 -4.88 2.19 15.31
C ALA A 106 -5.41 1.44 16.53
N LEU A 107 -5.96 0.23 16.38
CA LEU A 107 -6.41 -0.63 17.48
C LEU A 107 -5.26 -1.02 18.41
N ALA A 108 -4.04 -1.13 17.90
CA ALA A 108 -2.83 -1.37 18.68
C ALA A 108 -2.31 -0.11 19.39
N GLY A 109 -2.97 1.03 19.26
CA GLY A 109 -2.62 2.29 19.93
C GLY A 109 -1.60 3.14 19.17
N ALA A 110 -1.38 2.90 17.88
CA ALA A 110 -0.58 3.78 17.02
C ALA A 110 -1.37 5.05 16.65
N ARG A 111 -0.64 6.12 16.31
CA ARG A 111 -1.18 7.27 15.57
C ARG A 111 -0.95 7.03 14.08
N VAL A 112 -2.02 6.72 13.35
CA VAL A 112 -1.93 6.27 11.97
C VAL A 112 -2.39 7.35 11.02
N VAL A 113 -1.59 7.61 10.00
CA VAL A 113 -2.01 8.34 8.81
C VAL A 113 -2.11 7.36 7.67
N GLY A 114 -3.33 7.14 7.15
CA GLY A 114 -3.58 6.35 5.96
C GLY A 114 -3.65 7.25 4.72
N ALA A 115 -2.75 7.05 3.78
CA ALA A 115 -2.71 7.82 2.53
C ALA A 115 -3.04 6.91 1.34
N ASP A 116 -3.99 7.32 0.50
CA ASP A 116 -4.27 6.64 -0.77
C ASP A 116 -4.65 7.67 -1.84
N HIS A 117 -4.32 7.37 -3.08
CA HIS A 117 -4.68 8.24 -4.20
C HIS A 117 -6.13 8.03 -4.66
N SER A 118 -6.67 6.83 -4.47
CA SER A 118 -8.00 6.43 -4.92
C SER A 118 -9.11 6.77 -3.92
N SER A 119 -10.36 6.62 -4.34
CA SER A 119 -11.52 6.72 -3.46
C SER A 119 -11.65 5.56 -2.46
N ALA A 120 -10.74 4.57 -2.47
CA ALA A 120 -10.66 3.51 -1.45
C ALA A 120 -10.46 4.07 -0.04
N VAL A 121 -9.86 5.25 0.08
CA VAL A 121 -9.70 5.98 1.35
C VAL A 121 -11.04 6.24 2.05
N GLU A 122 -12.16 6.32 1.32
CA GLU A 122 -13.50 6.44 1.91
C GLU A 122 -13.88 5.21 2.71
N LYS A 123 -13.54 4.02 2.17
CA LYS A 123 -13.72 2.76 2.91
C LYS A 123 -12.80 2.68 4.11
N ALA A 124 -11.55 3.14 3.98
CA ALA A 124 -10.64 3.22 5.12
C ALA A 124 -11.18 4.12 6.23
N PHE A 125 -11.72 5.28 5.88
CA PHE A 125 -12.37 6.17 6.85
C PHE A 125 -13.62 5.55 7.47
N GLU A 126 -14.48 4.87 6.69
CA GLU A 126 -15.65 4.15 7.20
C GLU A 126 -15.27 3.07 8.24
N VAL A 127 -14.21 2.32 7.95
CA VAL A 127 -13.75 1.19 8.79
C VAL A 127 -13.00 1.66 10.04
N CYS A 128 -12.35 2.83 10.00
CA CYS A 128 -11.45 3.32 11.04
C CYS A 128 -11.89 4.65 11.66
N GLY A 129 -12.87 5.37 11.10
CA GLY A 129 -13.14 6.77 11.44
C GLY A 129 -13.48 7.04 12.91
N ASP A 130 -13.98 6.04 13.64
CA ASP A 130 -14.27 6.13 15.07
C ASP A 130 -13.06 5.76 15.95
N LEU A 131 -11.94 5.32 15.37
CA LEU A 131 -10.75 4.91 16.11
C LEU A 131 -9.89 6.13 16.45
N PRO A 132 -9.54 6.33 17.73
CA PRO A 132 -8.66 7.41 18.14
C PRO A 132 -7.30 7.31 17.43
N GLY A 133 -6.82 8.42 16.88
CA GLY A 133 -5.49 8.51 16.26
C GLY A 133 -5.40 7.93 14.85
N ALA A 134 -6.52 7.65 14.17
CA ALA A 134 -6.56 7.32 12.76
C ALA A 134 -6.97 8.54 11.93
N GLU A 135 -6.13 8.96 11.01
CA GLU A 135 -6.37 10.05 10.06
C GLU A 135 -6.20 9.55 8.63
N PHE A 136 -7.00 10.07 7.71
CA PHE A 136 -6.96 9.63 6.33
C PHE A 136 -6.82 10.80 5.37
N LEU A 137 -5.98 10.60 4.35
CA LEU A 137 -5.83 11.58 3.28
C LEU A 137 -5.87 10.94 1.89
N GLN A 138 -6.49 11.65 0.96
CA GLN A 138 -6.46 11.32 -0.46
C GLN A 138 -5.38 12.16 -1.14
N ALA A 139 -4.25 11.54 -1.48
CA ALA A 139 -3.09 12.24 -2.05
C ALA A 139 -2.25 11.35 -2.97
N ASP A 140 -1.50 11.96 -3.89
CA ASP A 140 -0.43 11.29 -4.61
C ASP A 140 0.74 11.01 -3.63
N LEU A 141 1.15 9.75 -3.50
CA LEU A 141 2.25 9.34 -2.63
C LEU A 141 3.58 10.00 -3.00
N LYS A 142 3.72 10.49 -4.23
CA LYS A 142 4.89 11.26 -4.67
C LYS A 142 4.90 12.69 -4.13
N ARG A 143 3.75 13.18 -3.64
CA ARG A 143 3.58 14.56 -3.21
C ARG A 143 2.70 14.66 -1.96
N LEU A 144 3.09 13.92 -0.94
CA LEU A 144 2.37 13.90 0.33
C LEU A 144 2.46 15.26 1.04
N PRO A 145 1.34 15.82 1.52
CA PRO A 145 1.33 17.06 2.28
C PRO A 145 1.68 16.82 3.76
N LEU A 146 2.70 16.02 3.99
CA LEU A 146 3.14 15.56 5.32
C LEU A 146 4.58 15.96 5.57
N GLU A 147 4.92 16.26 6.83
CA GLU A 147 6.25 16.68 7.23
C GLU A 147 7.24 15.50 7.07
N PRO A 148 8.32 15.67 6.28
CA PRO A 148 9.35 14.65 6.15
C PRO A 148 9.98 14.31 7.51
N GLY A 149 10.37 13.04 7.68
CA GLY A 149 10.99 12.58 8.92
C GLY A 149 10.07 12.56 10.13
N SER A 150 8.77 12.48 9.95
CA SER A 150 7.81 12.57 11.03
C SER A 150 7.20 11.24 11.49
N PHE A 151 7.54 10.11 10.85
CA PHE A 151 6.97 8.80 11.15
C PHE A 151 8.00 7.81 11.66
N ASP A 152 7.64 7.08 12.74
CA ASP A 152 8.47 6.03 13.34
C ASP A 152 8.44 4.74 12.51
N LEU A 153 7.30 4.47 11.88
CA LEU A 153 7.10 3.35 10.96
C LEU A 153 6.36 3.83 9.70
N VAL A 154 6.92 3.52 8.55
CA VAL A 154 6.25 3.69 7.26
C VAL A 154 6.16 2.33 6.58
N PHE A 155 4.98 1.95 6.13
CA PHE A 155 4.87 0.74 5.31
C PHE A 155 4.05 0.97 4.05
N SER A 156 4.38 0.22 3.00
CA SER A 156 3.64 0.18 1.75
C SER A 156 3.57 -1.24 1.23
N ILE A 157 2.37 -1.80 1.21
CA ILE A 157 2.14 -3.21 0.94
C ILE A 157 1.27 -3.35 -0.30
N GLY A 158 1.88 -3.71 -1.44
CA GLY A 158 1.13 -4.00 -2.67
C GLY A 158 0.71 -2.76 -3.47
N VAL A 159 1.41 -1.64 -3.35
CA VAL A 159 0.97 -0.34 -3.88
C VAL A 159 1.91 0.24 -4.93
N MET A 160 3.15 0.57 -4.56
CA MET A 160 4.06 1.40 -5.35
C MET A 160 4.31 0.87 -6.77
N HIS A 161 4.26 -0.46 -6.97
CA HIS A 161 4.46 -1.08 -8.28
C HIS A 161 3.30 -0.88 -9.25
N HIS A 162 2.23 -0.25 -8.81
CA HIS A 162 1.11 0.19 -9.65
C HIS A 162 1.23 1.64 -10.11
N ASP A 163 2.26 2.36 -9.70
CA ASP A 163 2.59 3.67 -10.26
C ASP A 163 3.48 3.53 -11.50
N ARG A 164 3.39 4.51 -12.40
CA ARG A 164 4.25 4.56 -13.59
C ARG A 164 5.73 4.59 -13.23
N GLU A 165 6.08 5.23 -12.11
CA GLU A 165 7.43 5.48 -11.65
C GLU A 165 7.61 4.98 -10.21
N THR A 166 7.62 3.64 -10.02
CA THR A 166 7.74 2.98 -8.71
C THR A 166 8.84 3.56 -7.84
N ARG A 167 10.01 3.84 -8.44
CA ARG A 167 11.16 4.41 -7.73
C ARG A 167 10.86 5.81 -7.18
N ALA A 168 10.19 6.66 -7.94
CA ALA A 168 9.85 8.01 -7.49
C ALA A 168 8.87 7.98 -6.30
N VAL A 169 7.92 7.04 -6.31
CA VAL A 169 7.02 6.80 -5.16
C VAL A 169 7.82 6.35 -3.94
N PHE A 170 8.72 5.37 -4.13
CA PHE A 170 9.58 4.90 -3.05
C PHE A 170 10.39 6.04 -2.43
N ASP A 171 11.07 6.86 -3.26
CA ASP A 171 11.92 7.96 -2.79
C ASP A 171 11.13 9.03 -2.02
N ALA A 172 9.89 9.31 -2.44
CA ALA A 172 9.02 10.25 -1.75
C ALA A 172 8.55 9.72 -0.39
N VAL A 173 8.10 8.46 -0.35
CA VAL A 173 7.63 7.81 0.87
C VAL A 173 8.78 7.57 1.86
N ALA A 174 9.97 7.24 1.38
CA ALA A 174 11.17 7.06 2.22
C ALA A 174 11.53 8.32 3.01
N LYS A 175 11.27 9.51 2.48
CA LYS A 175 11.50 10.79 3.18
C LYS A 175 10.63 10.98 4.42
N MET A 176 9.51 10.26 4.52
CA MET A 176 8.57 10.39 5.64
C MET A 176 9.11 9.73 6.93
N VAL A 177 10.08 8.82 6.81
CA VAL A 177 10.63 8.08 7.95
C VAL A 177 11.58 8.95 8.76
N CYS A 178 11.39 9.02 10.08
CA CYS A 178 12.29 9.74 10.99
C CYS A 178 13.65 9.02 11.12
N PRO A 179 14.72 9.73 11.53
CA PRO A 179 15.99 9.08 11.89
C PRO A 179 15.77 8.00 12.96
N GLY A 180 16.28 6.79 12.74
CA GLY A 180 16.02 5.62 13.60
C GLY A 180 14.68 4.93 13.36
N GLY A 181 13.78 5.52 12.60
CA GLY A 181 12.51 4.91 12.18
C GLY A 181 12.68 3.79 11.17
N ARG A 182 11.62 3.02 10.96
CA ARG A 182 11.62 1.85 10.07
C ARG A 182 10.73 2.06 8.85
N MET A 183 11.16 1.53 7.69
CA MET A 183 10.34 1.42 6.49
C MET A 183 10.22 -0.02 6.05
N ALA A 184 9.01 -0.45 5.70
CA ALA A 184 8.73 -1.77 5.16
C ALA A 184 8.03 -1.66 3.81
N VAL A 185 8.56 -2.33 2.79
CA VAL A 185 8.01 -2.28 1.43
C VAL A 185 7.82 -3.68 0.87
N TRP A 186 6.61 -3.95 0.37
CA TRP A 186 6.30 -5.16 -0.35
C TRP A 186 5.86 -4.84 -1.79
N LEU A 187 6.61 -5.38 -2.77
CA LEU A 187 6.37 -5.20 -4.21
C LEU A 187 6.22 -6.54 -4.91
N TYR A 188 5.63 -6.55 -6.10
CA TYR A 188 5.61 -7.74 -6.95
C TYR A 188 7.01 -8.14 -7.39
N ARG A 189 7.30 -9.45 -7.30
CA ARG A 189 8.59 -10.02 -7.65
C ARG A 189 8.69 -10.25 -9.15
N ARG A 190 9.85 -9.91 -9.71
CA ARG A 190 10.20 -10.28 -11.09
C ARG A 190 10.44 -11.78 -11.18
N ASN A 191 9.73 -12.41 -12.07
CA ASN A 191 9.80 -13.84 -12.34
C ASN A 191 10.82 -14.14 -13.46
N THR A 192 10.76 -15.38 -14.01
CA THR A 192 11.56 -15.74 -15.19
C THR A 192 11.05 -14.99 -16.43
N TRP A 193 11.94 -14.76 -17.41
CA TRP A 193 11.62 -13.97 -18.61
C TRP A 193 10.36 -14.47 -19.38
N TRP A 194 10.14 -15.78 -19.42
CA TRP A 194 8.97 -16.35 -20.13
C TRP A 194 7.65 -16.15 -19.35
N GLN A 195 7.72 -16.17 -18.00
CA GLN A 195 6.56 -15.84 -17.16
C GLN A 195 6.19 -14.36 -17.28
N GLU A 196 7.18 -13.47 -17.27
CA GLU A 196 6.97 -12.03 -17.50
C GLU A 196 6.36 -11.79 -18.88
N TRP A 197 6.88 -12.44 -19.94
CA TRP A 197 6.33 -12.33 -21.28
C TRP A 197 4.86 -12.79 -21.36
N LEU A 198 4.54 -13.92 -20.72
CA LEU A 198 3.17 -14.45 -20.70
C LEU A 198 2.23 -13.54 -19.90
N ASN A 199 2.68 -13.06 -18.72
CA ASN A 199 1.96 -12.10 -17.89
C ASN A 199 1.64 -10.82 -18.68
N ASP A 200 2.64 -10.22 -19.33
CA ASP A 200 2.45 -9.02 -20.14
C ASP A 200 1.46 -9.22 -21.28
N ARG A 201 1.51 -10.39 -21.93
CA ARG A 201 0.57 -10.72 -23.00
C ARG A 201 -0.87 -10.82 -22.48
N MET A 202 -1.04 -11.42 -21.32
CA MET A 202 -2.36 -11.56 -20.69
C MET A 202 -2.88 -10.22 -20.18
N ARG A 203 -2.04 -9.42 -19.54
CA ARG A 203 -2.39 -8.09 -19.06
C ARG A 203 -2.78 -7.15 -20.22
N ARG A 204 -2.03 -7.13 -21.32
CA ARG A 204 -2.40 -6.34 -22.51
C ARG A 204 -3.78 -6.70 -23.04
N ARG A 205 -4.18 -7.99 -22.98
CA ARG A 205 -5.54 -8.41 -23.36
C ARG A 205 -6.58 -7.98 -22.34
N ALA A 206 -6.26 -8.06 -21.05
CA ALA A 206 -7.14 -7.65 -19.96
C ALA A 206 -7.43 -6.15 -20.01
N LEU A 207 -6.39 -5.32 -20.19
CA LEU A 207 -6.51 -3.86 -20.31
C LEU A 207 -7.30 -3.39 -21.55
N ALA A 208 -7.44 -4.24 -22.56
CA ALA A 208 -8.28 -3.97 -23.74
C ALA A 208 -9.75 -4.38 -23.54
N MET A 209 -10.11 -4.95 -22.38
CA MET A 209 -11.48 -5.34 -22.05
C MET A 209 -12.25 -4.18 -21.42
N THR A 210 -13.59 -4.19 -21.54
CA THR A 210 -14.42 -3.33 -20.69
C THR A 210 -14.40 -3.85 -19.25
N PRO A 211 -14.66 -3.00 -18.22
CA PRO A 211 -14.67 -3.41 -16.81
C PRO A 211 -15.53 -4.67 -16.55
N GLU A 212 -16.73 -4.74 -17.14
CA GLU A 212 -17.64 -5.87 -16.97
C GLU A 212 -17.11 -7.16 -17.61
N ARG A 213 -16.40 -7.03 -18.75
CA ARG A 213 -15.79 -8.17 -19.43
C ARG A 213 -14.58 -8.66 -18.65
N LEU A 214 -13.78 -7.75 -18.14
CA LEU A 214 -12.64 -8.06 -17.28
C LEU A 214 -13.10 -8.77 -16.00
N GLU A 215 -14.15 -8.27 -15.33
CA GLU A 215 -14.71 -8.90 -14.15
C GLU A 215 -15.15 -10.34 -14.43
N ARG A 216 -15.93 -10.57 -15.49
CA ARG A 216 -16.37 -11.93 -15.88
C ARG A 216 -15.18 -12.85 -16.18
N TRP A 217 -14.14 -12.31 -16.77
CA TRP A 217 -12.92 -13.07 -17.07
C TRP A 217 -12.15 -13.42 -15.80
N CYS A 218 -11.93 -12.46 -14.90
CA CYS A 218 -11.30 -12.68 -13.60
C CYS A 218 -12.10 -13.65 -12.72
N ARG A 219 -13.43 -13.58 -12.75
CA ARG A 219 -14.30 -14.54 -12.05
C ARG A 219 -14.11 -15.98 -12.54
N ARG A 220 -13.91 -16.19 -13.82
CA ARG A 220 -13.58 -17.53 -14.38
C ARG A 220 -12.20 -18.00 -13.95
N LEU A 221 -11.20 -17.10 -13.96
CA LEU A 221 -9.85 -17.42 -13.49
C LEU A 221 -9.84 -17.73 -12.00
N SER A 222 -10.50 -16.94 -11.17
CA SER A 222 -10.56 -17.13 -9.72
C SER A 222 -11.21 -18.45 -9.34
N TRP A 223 -12.15 -18.97 -10.15
CA TRP A 223 -12.74 -20.29 -9.94
C TRP A 223 -11.66 -21.40 -9.96
N TRP A 224 -10.72 -21.33 -10.91
CA TRP A 224 -9.60 -22.29 -10.98
C TRP A 224 -8.68 -22.21 -9.77
N GLY A 225 -8.59 -21.05 -9.14
CA GLY A 225 -7.85 -20.86 -7.88
C GLY A 225 -8.39 -21.67 -6.72
N GLY A 226 -9.69 -21.97 -6.72
CA GLY A 226 -10.35 -22.81 -5.72
C GLY A 226 -10.18 -24.33 -5.93
N VAL A 227 -9.61 -24.78 -7.06
CA VAL A 227 -9.45 -26.21 -7.37
C VAL A 227 -8.08 -26.71 -6.89
N PRO A 228 -8.02 -27.56 -5.84
CA PRO A 228 -6.76 -28.06 -5.30
C PRO A 228 -5.94 -28.79 -6.38
N VAL A 229 -4.61 -28.73 -6.26
CA VAL A 229 -3.62 -29.32 -7.20
C VAL A 229 -3.58 -28.58 -8.56
N LEU A 230 -4.71 -28.39 -9.22
CA LEU A 230 -4.78 -27.73 -10.52
C LEU A 230 -4.38 -26.25 -10.43
N ASN A 231 -4.76 -25.59 -9.34
CA ASN A 231 -4.36 -24.19 -9.07
C ASN A 231 -2.83 -24.05 -9.02
N LYS A 232 -2.11 -24.99 -8.38
CA LYS A 232 -0.64 -24.94 -8.28
C LYS A 232 0.04 -25.12 -9.63
N LEU A 233 -0.57 -25.90 -10.52
CA LEU A 233 -0.05 -26.14 -11.86
C LEU A 233 -0.31 -24.96 -12.79
N LEU A 234 -1.55 -24.50 -12.83
CA LEU A 234 -1.98 -23.38 -13.67
C LEU A 234 -1.38 -22.05 -13.23
N ASN A 235 -1.18 -21.83 -11.93
CA ASN A 235 -0.60 -20.59 -11.41
C ASN A 235 0.90 -20.40 -11.78
N LYS A 236 1.54 -21.44 -12.31
CA LYS A 236 2.86 -21.30 -12.93
C LYS A 236 2.80 -20.66 -14.33
N LEU A 237 1.65 -20.71 -14.98
CA LEU A 237 1.43 -20.22 -16.35
C LEU A 237 0.60 -18.93 -16.36
N ILE A 238 -0.39 -18.84 -15.49
CA ILE A 238 -1.38 -17.77 -15.45
C ILE A 238 -1.50 -17.30 -14.00
N ASN A 239 -1.33 -16.01 -13.78
CA ASN A 239 -1.48 -15.45 -12.45
C ASN A 239 -2.96 -15.32 -12.07
N PHE A 240 -3.35 -15.93 -10.98
CA PHE A 240 -4.63 -15.75 -10.28
C PHE A 240 -4.46 -16.11 -8.82
N SER A 241 -5.30 -15.55 -7.97
CA SER A 241 -5.26 -15.86 -6.53
C SER A 241 -5.74 -17.29 -6.27
N ASN A 242 -5.11 -17.94 -5.32
CA ASN A 242 -5.52 -19.24 -4.77
C ASN A 242 -6.00 -19.12 -3.32
N HIS A 243 -6.45 -17.92 -2.93
CA HIS A 243 -7.00 -17.66 -1.61
C HIS A 243 -8.21 -18.60 -1.35
N PRO A 244 -8.36 -19.17 -0.13
CA PRO A 244 -9.48 -20.06 0.18
C PRO A 244 -10.83 -19.35 0.12
N ASP A 245 -10.89 -18.10 0.58
CA ASP A 245 -12.06 -17.24 0.45
C ASP A 245 -12.31 -16.86 -1.00
N ALA A 246 -13.55 -17.03 -1.48
CA ALA A 246 -13.90 -16.82 -2.89
C ALA A 246 -13.92 -15.34 -3.28
N GLU A 247 -14.31 -14.45 -2.35
CA GLU A 247 -14.37 -13.01 -2.58
C GLU A 247 -12.97 -12.42 -2.62
N LEU A 248 -12.12 -12.75 -1.64
CA LEU A 248 -10.73 -12.32 -1.64
C LEU A 248 -9.97 -12.89 -2.85
N ARG A 249 -10.22 -14.15 -3.22
CA ARG A 249 -9.64 -14.74 -4.42
C ARG A 249 -10.06 -14.00 -5.70
N MET A 250 -11.30 -13.56 -5.79
CA MET A 250 -11.78 -12.75 -6.91
C MET A 250 -11.14 -11.35 -6.90
N CYS A 251 -11.10 -10.70 -5.74
CA CYS A 251 -10.50 -9.39 -5.53
C CYS A 251 -9.01 -9.39 -5.94
N ASP A 252 -8.21 -10.30 -5.41
CA ASP A 252 -6.79 -10.42 -5.74
C ASP A 252 -6.55 -10.73 -7.22
N THR A 253 -7.42 -11.57 -7.83
CA THR A 253 -7.29 -11.89 -9.26
C THR A 253 -7.62 -10.68 -10.12
N TYR A 254 -8.60 -9.88 -9.73
CA TYR A 254 -8.96 -8.65 -10.42
C TYR A 254 -7.84 -7.61 -10.29
N ASP A 255 -7.29 -7.45 -9.09
CA ASP A 255 -6.18 -6.55 -8.79
C ASP A 255 -4.91 -6.86 -9.61
N TRP A 256 -4.71 -8.12 -9.96
CA TRP A 256 -3.60 -8.51 -10.83
C TRP A 256 -3.73 -7.97 -12.27
N TYR A 257 -4.95 -7.82 -12.79
CA TYR A 257 -5.19 -7.52 -14.20
C TYR A 257 -5.78 -6.14 -14.49
N ALA A 258 -6.42 -5.51 -13.52
CA ALA A 258 -7.09 -4.22 -13.69
C ALA A 258 -6.16 -3.00 -13.72
N PRO A 259 -5.07 -2.92 -12.93
CA PRO A 259 -4.21 -1.75 -12.90
C PRO A 259 -3.54 -1.48 -14.25
N THR A 260 -3.47 -0.21 -14.65
CA THR A 260 -2.79 0.19 -15.89
C THR A 260 -1.29 -0.14 -15.85
N TYR A 261 -0.67 0.17 -14.71
CA TYR A 261 0.75 -0.12 -14.48
C TYR A 261 0.91 -1.29 -13.50
N GLN A 262 1.90 -2.13 -13.77
CA GLN A 262 2.33 -3.19 -12.87
C GLN A 262 3.80 -3.47 -13.17
N HIS A 263 4.65 -3.12 -12.22
CA HIS A 263 6.08 -3.32 -12.31
C HIS A 263 6.51 -4.48 -11.40
N HIS A 264 7.49 -5.25 -11.85
CA HIS A 264 8.05 -6.35 -11.09
C HIS A 264 9.50 -6.06 -10.74
N HIS A 265 9.87 -6.29 -9.49
CA HIS A 265 11.15 -5.88 -8.93
C HIS A 265 11.94 -7.07 -8.38
N THR A 266 13.24 -6.89 -8.24
CA THR A 266 14.13 -7.83 -7.55
C THR A 266 14.45 -7.33 -6.15
N VAL A 267 14.89 -8.25 -5.28
CA VAL A 267 15.39 -7.89 -3.94
C VAL A 267 16.60 -6.97 -4.04
N ALA A 268 17.49 -7.21 -5.02
CA ALA A 268 18.69 -6.39 -5.21
C ALA A 268 18.33 -4.94 -5.56
N GLU A 269 17.39 -4.71 -6.49
CA GLU A 269 16.90 -3.38 -6.83
C GLU A 269 16.33 -2.67 -5.61
N LEU A 270 15.46 -3.36 -4.84
CA LEU A 270 14.82 -2.75 -3.69
C LEU A 270 15.84 -2.44 -2.57
N ARG A 271 16.82 -3.31 -2.35
CA ARG A 271 17.92 -3.03 -1.40
C ARG A 271 18.74 -1.80 -1.81
N GLU A 272 19.09 -1.68 -3.09
CA GLU A 272 19.78 -0.50 -3.63
C GLU A 272 18.98 0.78 -3.39
N TRP A 273 17.64 0.72 -3.53
CA TRP A 273 16.77 1.86 -3.24
C TRP A 273 16.82 2.28 -1.78
N PHE A 274 16.75 1.32 -0.88
CA PHE A 274 16.87 1.58 0.55
C PHE A 274 18.23 2.19 0.91
N GLU A 275 19.31 1.59 0.43
CA GLU A 275 20.68 2.06 0.69
C GLU A 275 20.88 3.50 0.17
N SER A 276 20.45 3.77 -1.06
CA SER A 276 20.55 5.11 -1.67
C SER A 276 19.67 6.16 -0.97
N ALA A 277 18.59 5.73 -0.30
CA ALA A 277 17.73 6.61 0.49
C ALA A 277 18.19 6.76 1.95
N GLY A 278 19.37 6.25 2.32
CA GLY A 278 19.95 6.40 3.66
C GLY A 278 19.42 5.42 4.70
N PHE A 279 19.00 4.23 4.28
CA PHE A 279 18.61 3.16 5.20
C PHE A 279 19.70 2.12 5.37
N GLY A 280 19.82 1.58 6.58
CA GLY A 280 20.68 0.45 6.94
C GLY A 280 19.90 -0.70 7.54
N GLU A 281 20.61 -1.69 8.09
CA GLU A 281 20.04 -2.87 8.73
C GLU A 281 19.00 -3.60 7.87
N LEU A 282 19.25 -3.65 6.54
CA LEU A 282 18.27 -4.17 5.59
C LEU A 282 18.05 -5.66 5.75
N ARG A 283 16.79 -6.04 5.92
CA ARG A 283 16.35 -7.43 6.04
C ARG A 283 15.33 -7.75 4.97
N GLU A 284 15.55 -8.85 4.23
CA GLU A 284 14.50 -9.45 3.42
C GLU A 284 13.61 -10.30 4.33
N LEU A 285 12.33 -9.99 4.35
CA LEU A 285 11.35 -10.74 5.15
C LEU A 285 10.84 -11.94 4.36
N PRO A 286 10.62 -13.09 5.03
CA PRO A 286 10.14 -14.30 4.36
C PRO A 286 8.71 -14.13 3.86
N PRO A 287 8.30 -14.91 2.84
CA PRO A 287 6.90 -14.96 2.43
C PRO A 287 6.01 -15.52 3.54
N GLU A 288 4.74 -15.17 3.53
CA GLU A 288 3.74 -15.56 4.54
C GLU A 288 3.64 -17.08 4.78
N LYS A 289 3.84 -17.87 3.72
CA LYS A 289 3.87 -19.34 3.82
C LYS A 289 5.25 -19.81 4.26
N THR A 290 5.43 -20.04 5.55
CA THR A 290 6.72 -20.33 6.18
C THR A 290 6.94 -21.79 6.57
N GLY A 291 6.15 -22.74 6.09
CA GLY A 291 6.35 -24.19 6.38
C GLY A 291 7.75 -24.68 5.97
N GLY A 292 8.36 -25.58 6.76
CA GLY A 292 9.79 -25.93 6.74
C GLY A 292 10.43 -26.13 5.37
N LEU A 293 9.85 -26.97 4.51
CA LEU A 293 10.38 -27.23 3.15
C LEU A 293 10.21 -26.01 2.22
N TYR A 294 9.11 -25.26 2.36
CA TYR A 294 8.87 -24.07 1.57
C TYR A 294 9.86 -22.94 1.92
N ARG A 295 10.12 -22.73 3.20
CA ARG A 295 11.10 -21.76 3.70
C ARG A 295 12.52 -22.10 3.24
N TRP A 296 12.89 -23.38 3.25
CA TRP A 296 14.16 -23.84 2.72
C TRP A 296 14.26 -23.59 1.21
N ALA A 297 13.24 -23.99 0.44
CA ALA A 297 13.20 -23.79 -1.01
C ALA A 297 13.24 -22.31 -1.40
N TRP A 298 12.55 -21.44 -0.64
CA TRP A 298 12.60 -20.00 -0.84
C TRP A 298 14.00 -19.43 -0.56
N ARG A 299 14.63 -19.80 0.57
CA ARG A 299 15.99 -19.38 0.90
C ARG A 299 17.03 -19.86 -0.15
N SER A 300 16.78 -20.99 -0.76
CA SER A 300 17.61 -21.56 -1.81
C SER A 300 17.29 -21.03 -3.22
N ASN A 301 16.42 -20.02 -3.34
CA ASN A 301 15.91 -19.48 -4.62
C ASN A 301 15.27 -20.51 -5.57
N LEU A 302 14.86 -21.67 -5.05
CA LEU A 302 14.20 -22.72 -5.82
C LEU A 302 12.71 -22.40 -6.08
N ILE A 303 12.08 -21.63 -5.19
CA ILE A 303 10.70 -21.21 -5.32
C ILE A 303 10.66 -19.70 -5.11
N PRO A 304 10.36 -18.90 -6.13
CA PRO A 304 10.14 -17.47 -5.97
C PRO A 304 8.90 -17.24 -5.10
N GLY A 305 8.98 -16.32 -4.14
CA GLY A 305 7.81 -15.79 -3.45
C GLY A 305 6.98 -14.92 -4.40
N SER A 306 5.73 -14.64 -4.05
CA SER A 306 4.85 -13.75 -4.82
C SER A 306 5.32 -12.30 -4.83
N GLY A 307 6.14 -11.90 -3.86
CA GLY A 307 6.64 -10.53 -3.71
C GLY A 307 8.07 -10.47 -3.21
N VAL A 308 8.62 -9.27 -3.31
CA VAL A 308 9.86 -8.82 -2.68
C VAL A 308 9.47 -8.03 -1.45
N ASN A 309 9.99 -8.38 -0.30
CA ASN A 309 9.66 -7.76 0.97
C ASN A 309 10.94 -7.36 1.71
N VAL A 310 11.19 -6.07 1.83
CA VAL A 310 12.38 -5.53 2.48
C VAL A 310 11.98 -4.53 3.56
N VAL A 311 12.63 -4.63 4.70
CA VAL A 311 12.55 -3.65 5.77
C VAL A 311 13.94 -3.09 6.04
N GLY A 312 14.01 -1.79 6.34
CA GLY A 312 15.24 -1.09 6.71
C GLY A 312 15.00 -0.05 7.79
N THR A 313 16.05 0.29 8.50
CA THR A 313 16.09 1.36 9.51
C THR A 313 16.72 2.62 8.92
N ARG A 314 16.07 3.77 9.05
CA ARG A 314 16.64 5.06 8.62
C ARG A 314 17.86 5.37 9.46
N LEU A 315 19.00 5.57 8.82
CA LEU A 315 20.24 5.91 9.52
C LEU A 315 20.15 7.35 10.07
N PRO A 316 20.76 7.64 11.22
CA PRO A 316 20.97 9.01 11.67
C PRO A 316 21.79 9.79 10.62
N GLU A 317 21.51 11.08 10.48
CA GLU A 317 22.32 11.96 9.64
C GLU A 317 23.69 12.22 10.25
#